data_2a3b82388288670c7ce4c61441f3b5c9
#
_entry.id   2a3b82388288670c7ce4c61441f3b5c9
#
_cell.length_a   1.000
_cell.length_b   1.000
_cell.length_c   1.000
_cell.angle_alpha   90.00
_cell.angle_beta   90.00
_cell.angle_gamma   90.00
#
_symmetry.space_group_name_H-M   'P 1'
#
loop_
_entity.id
_entity.type
_entity.pdbx_description
1 polymer ?
#
loop_
_entity_poly.entity_id
_entity_poly.type
_entity_poly.pdbx_seq_one_letter_code
_entity_poly.pdbx_strand_id
1 'polypeptide(L)'
;MTSPVGAIINGLEVLDENNGEDMKDFAFDLIRKSAAQASAKLQFARLAFGAAGSTGAEIDLGDAEKVATGYMQGEKAEFSFQAPRVLMAKNKVKLLLNLILLAVGAVPRGGSIAVVVEGDAERPHFTLRSSGPSARIPPAFEKLVPGDIAGIAIDAQAVQGYYAGALARACGMSVTAELDGADVVIRATSAA
;
A
#
# COMPACT_ATOMS: atom_id res chain seq x y z
N MET A 1 14.09 -9.24 5.13
CA MET A 1 13.63 -8.12 5.99
C MET A 1 13.09 -8.73 7.29
N THR A 2 13.60 -8.30 8.42
CA THR A 2 13.10 -8.73 9.72
C THR A 2 11.68 -8.17 9.92
N SER A 3 10.75 -9.00 10.37
CA SER A 3 9.39 -8.54 10.70
C SER A 3 9.47 -7.52 11.85
N PRO A 4 8.65 -6.45 11.88
CA PRO A 4 8.62 -5.53 13.02
C PRO A 4 8.41 -6.26 14.37
N VAL A 5 7.58 -7.30 14.38
CA VAL A 5 7.37 -8.13 15.57
C VAL A 5 8.64 -8.90 15.96
N GLY A 6 9.36 -9.47 15.00
CA GLY A 6 10.65 -10.10 15.24
C GLY A 6 11.70 -9.13 15.78
N ALA A 7 11.73 -7.90 15.28
CA ALA A 7 12.64 -6.87 15.79
C ALA A 7 12.30 -6.44 17.23
N ILE A 8 11.01 -6.44 17.63
CA ILE A 8 10.59 -6.22 19.02
C ILE A 8 11.11 -7.36 19.92
N ILE A 9 10.96 -8.62 19.49
CA ILE A 9 11.43 -9.78 20.24
C ILE A 9 12.95 -9.69 20.44
N ASN A 10 13.70 -9.43 19.36
CA ASN A 10 15.17 -9.28 19.48
C ASN A 10 15.57 -8.13 20.42
N GLY A 11 14.83 -7.01 20.39
CA GLY A 11 15.08 -5.90 21.32
C GLY A 11 14.83 -6.29 22.77
N LEU A 12 13.80 -7.09 23.05
CA LEU A 12 13.52 -7.61 24.40
C LEU A 12 14.62 -8.59 24.86
N GLU A 13 15.09 -9.48 23.97
CA GLU A 13 16.20 -10.38 24.28
C GLU A 13 17.47 -9.62 24.68
N VAL A 14 17.79 -8.51 23.96
CA VAL A 14 18.93 -7.66 24.31
C VAL A 14 18.75 -6.99 25.68
N LEU A 15 17.52 -6.65 26.09
CA LEU A 15 17.23 -6.07 27.40
C LEU A 15 17.34 -7.10 28.56
N ASP A 16 17.00 -8.36 28.28
CA ASP A 16 17.11 -9.47 29.27
C ASP A 16 18.57 -9.89 29.53
N GLU A 17 19.45 -9.64 28.53
CA GLU A 17 20.89 -9.82 28.72
C GLU A 17 21.46 -8.69 29.59
N ASN A 18 22.46 -9.00 30.41
CA ASN A 18 23.09 -8.02 31.31
C ASN A 18 24.07 -7.10 30.55
N ASN A 19 23.53 -6.38 29.52
CA ASN A 19 24.27 -5.49 28.65
C ASN A 19 24.41 -4.08 29.26
N GLY A 20 25.42 -3.32 28.82
CA GLY A 20 25.63 -1.93 29.24
C GLY A 20 24.46 -1.00 28.84
N GLU A 21 24.44 0.19 29.43
CA GLU A 21 23.38 1.22 29.24
C GLU A 21 23.16 1.58 27.75
N ASP A 22 24.24 1.74 26.97
CA ASP A 22 24.15 2.07 25.54
C ASP A 22 23.37 0.99 24.75
N MET A 23 23.53 -0.28 25.09
CA MET A 23 22.81 -1.38 24.45
C MET A 23 21.34 -1.40 24.85
N LYS A 24 21.01 -1.01 26.09
CA LYS A 24 19.62 -0.87 26.53
C LYS A 24 18.91 0.24 25.79
N ASP A 25 19.55 1.40 25.66
CA ASP A 25 18.99 2.54 24.89
C ASP A 25 18.74 2.16 23.44
N PHE A 26 19.68 1.47 22.80
CA PHE A 26 19.51 0.92 21.46
C PHE A 26 18.33 -0.05 21.36
N ALA A 27 18.21 -0.97 22.33
CA ALA A 27 17.12 -1.94 22.37
C ALA A 27 15.75 -1.25 22.55
N PHE A 28 15.64 -0.27 23.44
CA PHE A 28 14.42 0.52 23.59
C PHE A 28 14.03 1.26 22.31
N ASP A 29 15.00 1.87 21.63
CA ASP A 29 14.76 2.58 20.37
C ASP A 29 14.29 1.60 19.27
N LEU A 30 14.91 0.43 19.18
CA LEU A 30 14.52 -0.62 18.24
C LEU A 30 13.08 -1.08 18.51
N ILE A 31 12.74 -1.36 19.76
CA ILE A 31 11.39 -1.77 20.16
C ILE A 31 10.37 -0.68 19.81
N ARG A 32 10.64 0.58 20.16
CA ARG A 32 9.72 1.70 19.90
C ARG A 32 9.45 1.89 18.42
N LYS A 33 10.50 1.92 17.59
CA LYS A 33 10.39 2.06 16.13
C LYS A 33 9.64 0.88 15.51
N SER A 34 9.95 -0.33 15.94
CA SER A 34 9.30 -1.54 15.43
C SER A 34 7.83 -1.64 15.84
N ALA A 35 7.48 -1.25 17.06
CA ALA A 35 6.09 -1.19 17.51
C ALA A 35 5.27 -0.16 16.72
N ALA A 36 5.84 1.03 16.48
CA ALA A 36 5.20 2.05 15.64
C ALA A 36 4.96 1.53 14.21
N GLN A 37 5.96 0.86 13.61
CA GLN A 37 5.84 0.26 12.27
C GLN A 37 4.79 -0.86 12.24
N ALA A 38 4.75 -1.74 13.24
CA ALA A 38 3.74 -2.79 13.35
C ALA A 38 2.32 -2.19 13.43
N SER A 39 2.14 -1.16 14.26
CA SER A 39 0.87 -0.44 14.39
C SER A 39 0.43 0.19 13.06
N ALA A 40 1.33 0.86 12.34
CA ALA A 40 1.03 1.46 11.05
C ALA A 40 0.62 0.40 10.01
N LYS A 41 1.32 -0.73 9.95
CA LYS A 41 0.97 -1.85 9.06
C LYS A 41 -0.40 -2.45 9.39
N LEU A 42 -0.74 -2.58 10.67
CA LEU A 42 -2.06 -3.07 11.10
C LEU A 42 -3.18 -2.07 10.74
N GLN A 43 -2.96 -0.78 10.94
CA GLN A 43 -3.92 0.27 10.56
C GLN A 43 -4.16 0.26 9.05
N PHE A 44 -3.10 0.18 8.26
CA PHE A 44 -3.18 0.07 6.82
C PHE A 44 -3.96 -1.19 6.40
N ALA A 45 -3.61 -2.36 6.93
CA ALA A 45 -4.26 -3.61 6.61
C ALA A 45 -5.77 -3.59 6.96
N ARG A 46 -6.13 -2.99 8.10
CA ARG A 46 -7.52 -2.83 8.52
C ARG A 46 -8.33 -1.97 7.55
N LEU A 47 -7.71 -0.91 7.00
CA LEU A 47 -8.38 -0.03 6.05
C LEU A 47 -8.41 -0.64 4.65
N ALA A 48 -7.30 -1.22 4.19
CA ALA A 48 -7.17 -1.78 2.84
C ALA A 48 -7.94 -3.10 2.64
N PHE A 49 -8.04 -3.94 3.69
CA PHE A 49 -8.62 -5.29 3.61
C PHE A 49 -9.82 -5.50 4.53
N GLY A 50 -10.06 -4.62 5.50
CA GLY A 50 -11.16 -4.76 6.45
C GLY A 50 -12.52 -4.94 5.77
N ALA A 51 -13.46 -5.61 6.42
CA ALA A 51 -14.78 -5.87 5.88
C ALA A 51 -15.41 -4.60 5.29
N ALA A 52 -16.15 -4.76 4.21
CA ALA A 52 -17.01 -3.70 3.71
C ALA A 52 -17.91 -3.28 4.88
N GLY A 53 -17.87 -2.00 5.24
CA GLY A 53 -18.84 -1.45 6.20
C GLY A 53 -20.25 -1.54 5.62
N SER A 54 -21.23 -0.99 6.35
CA SER A 54 -22.58 -0.78 5.81
C SER A 54 -22.49 -0.14 4.42
N THR A 55 -23.41 -0.51 3.54
CA THR A 55 -23.58 0.13 2.22
C THR A 55 -23.60 1.65 2.41
N GLY A 56 -22.77 2.38 1.66
CA GLY A 56 -22.64 3.83 1.77
C GLY A 56 -21.58 4.35 2.76
N ALA A 57 -20.76 3.48 3.38
CA ALA A 57 -19.65 3.95 4.22
C ALA A 57 -18.62 4.73 3.39
N GLU A 58 -18.27 5.91 3.88
CA GLU A 58 -17.27 6.80 3.28
C GLU A 58 -16.07 6.95 4.20
N ILE A 59 -14.95 7.34 3.65
CA ILE A 59 -13.66 7.57 4.34
C ILE A 59 -13.09 8.90 3.87
N ASP A 60 -12.62 9.70 4.79
CA ASP A 60 -11.87 10.92 4.47
C ASP A 60 -10.53 10.56 3.81
N LEU A 61 -10.23 11.18 2.66
CA LEU A 61 -8.97 10.94 1.96
C LEU A 61 -7.74 11.39 2.78
N GLY A 62 -7.89 12.33 3.69
CA GLY A 62 -6.83 12.71 4.63
C GLY A 62 -6.51 11.59 5.64
N ASP A 63 -7.49 10.78 6.03
CA ASP A 63 -7.24 9.61 6.86
C ASP A 63 -6.58 8.48 6.05
N ALA A 64 -6.98 8.31 4.79
CA ALA A 64 -6.30 7.39 3.87
C ALA A 64 -4.83 7.80 3.63
N GLU A 65 -4.56 9.10 3.45
CA GLU A 65 -3.21 9.66 3.33
C GLU A 65 -2.36 9.35 4.57
N LYS A 66 -2.86 9.62 5.78
CA LYS A 66 -2.16 9.34 7.04
C LYS A 66 -1.79 7.86 7.15
N VAL A 67 -2.74 6.98 6.86
CA VAL A 67 -2.54 5.53 6.94
C VAL A 67 -1.54 5.04 5.89
N ALA A 68 -1.62 5.54 4.65
CA ALA A 68 -0.68 5.22 3.59
C ALA A 68 0.73 5.73 3.92
N THR A 69 0.87 6.97 4.37
CA THR A 69 2.15 7.57 4.77
C THR A 69 2.78 6.78 5.93
N GLY A 70 2.00 6.43 6.95
CA GLY A 70 2.48 5.61 8.06
C GLY A 70 2.99 4.23 7.62
N TYR A 71 2.29 3.57 6.70
CA TYR A 71 2.75 2.32 6.11
C TYR A 71 4.06 2.50 5.36
N MET A 72 4.16 3.54 4.52
CA MET A 72 5.29 3.80 3.64
C MET A 72 6.58 4.20 4.39
N GLN A 73 6.49 4.71 5.63
CA GLN A 73 7.68 4.96 6.48
C GLN A 73 8.51 3.70 6.75
N GLY A 74 7.92 2.51 6.62
CA GLY A 74 8.62 1.23 6.76
C GLY A 74 9.12 0.63 5.44
N GLU A 75 8.84 1.27 4.32
CA GLU A 75 9.21 0.81 2.99
C GLU A 75 10.48 1.52 2.48
N LYS A 76 11.07 1.02 1.39
CA LYS A 76 12.33 1.55 0.85
C LYS A 76 12.15 2.73 -0.11
N ALA A 77 10.92 3.01 -0.52
CA ALA A 77 10.61 4.07 -1.46
C ALA A 77 10.17 5.33 -0.71
N GLU A 78 10.61 6.48 -1.19
CA GLU A 78 10.04 7.78 -0.81
C GLU A 78 8.57 7.85 -1.25
N PHE A 79 7.75 8.56 -0.48
CA PHE A 79 6.31 8.57 -0.73
C PHE A 79 5.74 9.99 -0.68
N SER A 80 4.94 10.31 -1.67
CA SER A 80 4.13 11.53 -1.68
C SER A 80 2.68 11.19 -2.04
N PHE A 81 1.75 11.93 -1.42
CA PHE A 81 0.32 11.74 -1.61
C PHE A 81 -0.37 13.09 -1.75
N GLN A 82 -1.01 13.29 -2.88
CA GLN A 82 -1.76 14.51 -3.19
C GLN A 82 -3.20 14.15 -3.50
N ALA A 83 -4.13 14.65 -2.70
CA ALA A 83 -5.56 14.40 -2.88
C ALA A 83 -6.39 15.59 -2.37
N PRO A 84 -7.60 15.79 -2.92
CA PRO A 84 -8.56 16.72 -2.34
C PRO A 84 -9.04 16.25 -0.96
N ARG A 85 -9.46 17.17 -0.11
CA ARG A 85 -10.05 16.88 1.20
C ARG A 85 -11.54 16.58 1.04
N VAL A 86 -11.86 15.34 0.71
CA VAL A 86 -13.23 14.88 0.47
C VAL A 86 -13.48 13.52 1.12
N LEU A 87 -14.74 13.25 1.41
CA LEU A 87 -15.20 11.91 1.76
C LEU A 87 -15.38 11.11 0.47
N MET A 88 -14.87 9.88 0.44
CA MET A 88 -14.94 8.99 -0.70
C MET A 88 -15.47 7.62 -0.29
N ALA A 89 -16.22 6.98 -1.17
CA ALA A 89 -16.76 5.63 -0.96
C ALA A 89 -15.65 4.66 -0.53
N LYS A 90 -15.89 3.93 0.56
CA LYS A 90 -14.92 3.04 1.20
C LYS A 90 -14.22 2.08 0.23
N ASN A 91 -14.93 1.52 -0.74
CA ASN A 91 -14.34 0.58 -1.69
C ASN A 91 -13.37 1.27 -2.66
N LYS A 92 -13.61 2.54 -3.03
CA LYS A 92 -12.66 3.33 -3.84
C LYS A 92 -11.38 3.63 -3.05
N VAL A 93 -11.51 3.97 -1.75
CA VAL A 93 -10.35 4.14 -0.86
C VAL A 93 -9.58 2.83 -0.68
N LYS A 94 -10.28 1.71 -0.52
CA LYS A 94 -9.64 0.38 -0.48
C LYS A 94 -8.88 0.08 -1.77
N LEU A 95 -9.48 0.38 -2.93
CA LEU A 95 -8.81 0.22 -4.22
C LEU A 95 -7.52 1.05 -4.24
N LEU A 96 -7.59 2.33 -3.91
CA LEU A 96 -6.41 3.22 -3.87
C LEU A 96 -5.29 2.65 -3.00
N LEU A 97 -5.60 2.20 -1.77
CA LEU A 97 -4.61 1.59 -0.87
C LEU A 97 -4.02 0.30 -1.43
N ASN A 98 -4.82 -0.52 -2.10
CA ASN A 98 -4.34 -1.74 -2.75
C ASN A 98 -3.46 -1.43 -3.99
N LEU A 99 -3.75 -0.36 -4.71
CA LEU A 99 -2.88 0.12 -5.80
C LEU A 99 -1.53 0.63 -5.27
N ILE A 100 -1.48 1.24 -4.07
CA ILE A 100 -0.22 1.62 -3.42
C ILE A 100 0.64 0.38 -3.15
N LEU A 101 0.07 -0.73 -2.69
CA LEU A 101 0.83 -1.97 -2.51
C LEU A 101 1.40 -2.52 -3.82
N LEU A 102 0.64 -2.43 -4.92
CA LEU A 102 1.14 -2.80 -6.24
C LEU A 102 2.24 -1.84 -6.72
N ALA A 103 2.12 -0.55 -6.43
CA ALA A 103 3.15 0.45 -6.73
C ALA A 103 4.46 0.20 -5.97
N VAL A 104 4.39 -0.23 -4.69
CA VAL A 104 5.56 -0.69 -3.92
C VAL A 104 6.24 -1.88 -4.61
N GLY A 105 5.46 -2.83 -5.11
CA GLY A 105 5.96 -3.97 -5.88
C GLY A 105 6.63 -3.59 -7.21
N ALA A 106 6.28 -2.42 -7.76
CA ALA A 106 6.89 -1.90 -8.99
C ALA A 106 8.32 -1.41 -8.79
N VAL A 107 8.71 -1.01 -7.57
CA VAL A 107 10.06 -0.50 -7.22
C VAL A 107 10.74 -1.34 -6.14
N PRO A 108 11.08 -2.60 -6.40
CA PRO A 108 11.54 -3.56 -5.38
C PRO A 108 12.87 -3.18 -4.73
N ARG A 109 13.65 -2.30 -5.38
CA ARG A 109 14.93 -1.80 -4.87
C ARG A 109 14.83 -0.43 -4.21
N GLY A 110 13.60 0.10 -4.07
CA GLY A 110 13.35 1.45 -3.61
C GLY A 110 13.29 2.44 -4.77
N GLY A 111 13.17 3.71 -4.43
CA GLY A 111 12.95 4.83 -5.35
C GLY A 111 11.91 5.77 -4.79
N SER A 112 10.96 6.21 -5.59
CA SER A 112 9.87 7.08 -5.16
C SER A 112 8.52 6.59 -5.69
N ILE A 113 7.47 6.84 -4.92
CA ILE A 113 6.08 6.59 -5.30
C ILE A 113 5.29 7.87 -5.06
N ALA A 114 4.76 8.45 -6.13
CA ALA A 114 3.88 9.60 -6.08
C ALA A 114 2.44 9.17 -6.38
N VAL A 115 1.54 9.52 -5.48
CA VAL A 115 0.09 9.28 -5.61
C VAL A 115 -0.61 10.60 -5.81
N VAL A 116 -1.41 10.68 -6.86
CA VAL A 116 -2.26 11.83 -7.17
C VAL A 116 -3.69 11.35 -7.34
N VAL A 117 -4.60 11.98 -6.60
CA VAL A 117 -6.04 11.77 -6.71
C VAL A 117 -6.66 13.04 -7.27
N GLU A 118 -7.34 12.93 -8.40
CA GLU A 118 -8.03 14.00 -9.10
C GLU A 118 -9.50 13.65 -9.31
N GLY A 119 -10.28 14.62 -9.78
CA GLY A 119 -11.72 14.46 -9.97
C GLY A 119 -12.50 14.66 -8.66
N ASP A 120 -13.75 14.27 -8.68
CA ASP A 120 -14.63 14.31 -7.52
C ASP A 120 -14.76 12.92 -6.85
N ALA A 121 -15.49 12.85 -5.73
CA ALA A 121 -15.67 11.60 -4.98
C ALA A 121 -16.43 10.52 -5.78
N GLU A 122 -17.31 10.94 -6.71
CA GLU A 122 -18.10 10.03 -7.56
C GLU A 122 -17.27 9.48 -8.73
N ARG A 123 -16.43 10.32 -9.34
CA ARG A 123 -15.61 10.00 -10.50
C ARG A 123 -14.13 10.34 -10.27
N PRO A 124 -13.47 9.69 -9.31
CA PRO A 124 -12.07 9.94 -9.04
C PRO A 124 -11.18 9.34 -10.13
N HIS A 125 -10.02 9.97 -10.30
CA HIS A 125 -8.90 9.47 -11.09
C HIS A 125 -7.71 9.27 -10.15
N PHE A 126 -7.19 8.06 -10.08
CA PHE A 126 -5.99 7.74 -9.32
C PHE A 126 -4.82 7.57 -10.28
N THR A 127 -3.75 8.29 -10.03
CA THR A 127 -2.48 8.12 -10.74
C THR A 127 -1.39 7.83 -9.72
N LEU A 128 -0.72 6.69 -9.88
CA LEU A 128 0.41 6.30 -9.06
C LEU A 128 1.63 6.16 -9.97
N ARG A 129 2.66 6.98 -9.75
CA ARG A 129 3.93 6.93 -10.47
C ARG A 129 4.99 6.34 -9.56
N SER A 130 5.62 5.26 -10.01
CA SER A 130 6.69 4.58 -9.32
C SER A 130 7.98 4.73 -10.12
N SER A 131 8.98 5.42 -9.56
CA SER A 131 10.27 5.69 -10.18
C SER A 131 11.39 5.05 -9.38
N GLY A 132 12.29 4.34 -10.05
CA GLY A 132 13.40 3.70 -9.36
C GLY A 132 14.30 2.88 -10.28
N PRO A 133 15.49 2.45 -9.79
CA PRO A 133 16.54 1.84 -10.63
C PRO A 133 16.16 0.48 -11.23
N SER A 134 15.06 -0.11 -10.84
CA SER A 134 14.58 -1.40 -11.36
C SER A 134 13.05 -1.39 -11.40
N ALA A 135 12.47 -0.24 -11.75
CA ALA A 135 11.03 -0.13 -11.88
C ALA A 135 10.52 -1.05 -12.99
N ARG A 136 9.47 -1.79 -12.70
CA ARG A 136 8.83 -2.71 -13.66
C ARG A 136 7.37 -2.90 -13.31
N ILE A 137 6.55 -3.13 -14.32
CA ILE A 137 5.15 -3.47 -14.11
C ILE A 137 5.08 -4.79 -13.33
N PRO A 138 4.39 -4.83 -12.16
CA PRO A 138 4.21 -6.07 -11.42
C PRO A 138 3.48 -7.12 -12.27
N PRO A 139 3.93 -8.39 -12.27
CA PRO A 139 3.31 -9.46 -13.09
C PRO A 139 1.80 -9.63 -12.87
N ALA A 140 1.32 -9.25 -11.70
CA ALA A 140 -0.11 -9.27 -11.36
C ALA A 140 -0.99 -8.40 -12.29
N PHE A 141 -0.43 -7.37 -12.93
CA PHE A 141 -1.20 -6.45 -13.77
C PHE A 141 -1.70 -7.09 -15.06
N GLU A 142 -0.93 -7.97 -15.69
CA GLU A 142 -1.28 -8.50 -17.00
C GLU A 142 -2.49 -9.44 -16.96
N LYS A 143 -2.61 -10.25 -15.91
CA LYS A 143 -3.60 -11.33 -15.83
C LYS A 143 -4.59 -11.16 -14.67
N LEU A 144 -4.10 -10.77 -13.52
CA LEU A 144 -4.89 -10.81 -12.27
C LEU A 144 -5.75 -9.58 -12.07
N VAL A 145 -5.26 -8.40 -12.45
CA VAL A 145 -6.05 -7.16 -12.36
C VAL A 145 -7.24 -7.19 -13.33
N PRO A 146 -7.10 -7.61 -14.61
CA PRO A 146 -8.26 -7.79 -15.49
C PRO A 146 -9.24 -8.86 -15.00
N GLY A 147 -8.79 -9.82 -14.19
CA GLY A 147 -9.62 -10.90 -13.65
C GLY A 147 -9.66 -12.14 -14.53
N ASP A 148 -8.77 -12.26 -15.50
CA ASP A 148 -8.57 -13.48 -16.27
C ASP A 148 -7.75 -14.47 -15.43
N ILE A 149 -8.48 -15.31 -14.67
CA ILE A 149 -7.88 -16.31 -13.78
C ILE A 149 -7.98 -17.74 -14.34
N ALA A 150 -8.35 -17.89 -15.61
CA ALA A 150 -8.48 -19.20 -16.22
C ALA A 150 -7.12 -19.94 -16.19
N GLY A 151 -7.04 -21.02 -15.43
CA GLY A 151 -5.83 -21.84 -15.30
C GLY A 151 -4.71 -21.22 -14.43
N ILE A 152 -4.97 -20.14 -13.68
CA ILE A 152 -4.00 -19.51 -12.78
C ILE A 152 -4.32 -19.93 -11.34
N ALA A 153 -3.34 -20.53 -10.65
CA ALA A 153 -3.41 -20.70 -9.21
C ALA A 153 -3.22 -19.36 -8.52
N ILE A 154 -4.19 -18.92 -7.70
CA ILE A 154 -4.09 -17.71 -6.90
C ILE A 154 -3.34 -18.07 -5.61
N ASP A 155 -2.04 -17.78 -5.59
CA ASP A 155 -1.19 -17.93 -4.42
C ASP A 155 -1.12 -16.61 -3.61
N ALA A 156 -0.30 -16.60 -2.56
CA ALA A 156 -0.14 -15.44 -1.69
C ALA A 156 0.45 -14.20 -2.42
N GLN A 157 1.17 -14.38 -3.53
CA GLN A 157 1.70 -13.27 -4.34
C GLN A 157 0.66 -12.78 -5.36
N ALA A 158 -0.11 -13.70 -5.91
CA ALA A 158 -1.13 -13.43 -6.91
C ALA A 158 -2.37 -12.74 -6.33
N VAL A 159 -2.75 -13.07 -5.07
CA VAL A 159 -3.99 -12.60 -4.44
C VAL A 159 -4.10 -11.07 -4.42
N GLN A 160 -3.00 -10.35 -4.27
CA GLN A 160 -3.01 -8.89 -4.18
C GLN A 160 -3.51 -8.25 -5.49
N GLY A 161 -2.99 -8.68 -6.63
CA GLY A 161 -3.42 -8.17 -7.93
C GLY A 161 -4.87 -8.54 -8.25
N TYR A 162 -5.27 -9.78 -7.96
CA TYR A 162 -6.65 -10.24 -8.13
C TYR A 162 -7.63 -9.42 -7.29
N TYR A 163 -7.31 -9.18 -6.02
CA TYR A 163 -8.15 -8.39 -5.11
C TYR A 163 -8.29 -6.93 -5.56
N ALA A 164 -7.19 -6.30 -5.99
CA ALA A 164 -7.23 -4.95 -6.55
C ALA A 164 -8.15 -4.89 -7.80
N GLY A 165 -8.05 -5.85 -8.70
CA GLY A 165 -8.94 -5.97 -9.85
C GLY A 165 -10.40 -6.19 -9.48
N ALA A 166 -10.68 -7.02 -8.48
CA ALA A 166 -12.03 -7.24 -7.97
C ALA A 166 -12.64 -5.96 -7.37
N LEU A 167 -11.84 -5.20 -6.60
CA LEU A 167 -12.26 -3.89 -6.08
C LEU A 167 -12.51 -2.89 -7.21
N ALA A 168 -11.66 -2.84 -8.22
CA ALA A 168 -11.85 -1.95 -9.36
C ALA A 168 -13.20 -2.22 -10.06
N ARG A 169 -13.48 -3.48 -10.39
CA ARG A 169 -14.76 -3.88 -10.98
C ARG A 169 -15.95 -3.53 -10.09
N ALA A 170 -15.84 -3.78 -8.77
CA ALA A 170 -16.89 -3.45 -7.82
C ALA A 170 -17.13 -1.93 -7.67
N CYS A 171 -16.13 -1.11 -8.00
CA CYS A 171 -16.22 0.35 -8.01
C CYS A 171 -16.59 0.94 -9.39
N GLY A 172 -16.78 0.12 -10.42
CA GLY A 172 -16.95 0.59 -11.80
C GLY A 172 -15.73 1.35 -12.32
N MET A 173 -14.52 0.94 -11.91
CA MET A 173 -13.27 1.57 -12.31
C MET A 173 -12.43 0.61 -13.16
N SER A 174 -11.73 1.17 -14.15
CA SER A 174 -10.72 0.47 -14.94
C SER A 174 -9.33 0.77 -14.38
N VAL A 175 -8.48 -0.25 -14.29
CA VAL A 175 -7.09 -0.11 -13.80
C VAL A 175 -6.13 -0.55 -14.89
N THR A 176 -5.15 0.31 -15.19
CA THR A 176 -4.09 0.05 -16.17
C THR A 176 -2.72 0.29 -15.54
N ALA A 177 -1.69 -0.34 -16.10
CA ALA A 177 -0.30 -0.02 -15.79
C ALA A 177 0.49 0.03 -17.08
N GLU A 178 1.37 1.02 -17.19
CA GLU A 178 2.22 1.22 -18.36
C GLU A 178 3.60 1.71 -17.94
N LEU A 179 4.57 1.58 -18.83
CA LEU A 179 5.88 2.22 -18.69
C LEU A 179 5.80 3.61 -19.35
N ASP A 180 6.24 4.62 -18.60
CA ASP A 180 6.45 5.98 -19.09
C ASP A 180 7.93 6.32 -18.90
N GLY A 181 8.71 6.10 -19.94
CA GLY A 181 10.17 6.10 -19.87
C GLY A 181 10.69 4.95 -18.97
N ALA A 182 11.33 5.29 -17.87
CA ALA A 182 11.82 4.33 -16.87
C ALA A 182 10.87 4.15 -15.68
N ASP A 183 9.76 4.88 -15.66
CA ASP A 183 8.78 4.85 -14.57
C ASP A 183 7.64 3.88 -14.88
N VAL A 184 7.05 3.34 -13.83
CA VAL A 184 5.77 2.61 -13.92
C VAL A 184 4.65 3.55 -13.50
N VAL A 185 3.65 3.72 -14.35
CA VAL A 185 2.46 4.51 -14.05
C VAL A 185 1.24 3.61 -14.00
N ILE A 186 0.63 3.56 -12.83
CA ILE A 186 -0.64 2.87 -12.59
C ILE A 186 -1.74 3.93 -12.60
N ARG A 187 -2.79 3.71 -13.39
CA ARG A 187 -3.98 4.56 -13.42
C ARG A 187 -5.22 3.78 -13.10
N ALA A 188 -6.10 4.38 -12.30
CA ALA A 188 -7.46 3.90 -12.11
C ALA A 188 -8.43 5.02 -12.45
N THR A 189 -9.34 4.76 -13.38
CA THR A 189 -10.29 5.73 -13.89
C THR A 189 -11.70 5.17 -13.82
N SER A 190 -12.68 6.00 -13.49
CA SER A 190 -14.08 5.59 -13.53
C SER A 190 -14.46 5.24 -14.97
N ALA A 191 -15.20 4.14 -15.15
CA ALA A 191 -15.78 3.82 -16.45
C ALA A 191 -16.71 4.94 -16.89
N ALA A 192 -16.72 5.23 -18.20
CA ALA A 192 -17.56 6.25 -18.81
C ALA A 192 -19.05 5.88 -18.70
#